data_3909e4e15076fc58f9b87612216c7233
#
_entry.id   3909e4e15076fc58f9b87612216c7233
#
_cell.length_a   1.000
_cell.length_b   1.000
_cell.length_c   1.000
_cell.angle_alpha   90.00
_cell.angle_beta   90.00
_cell.angle_gamma   90.00
#
_symmetry.space_group_name_H-M   'P 1'
#
loop_
_entity.id
_entity.type
_entity.pdbx_description
1 polymer ?
#
loop_
_entity_poly.entity_id
_entity_poly.type
_entity_poly.pdbx_seq_one_letter_code
_entity_poly.pdbx_strand_id
1 'polypeptide(L)'
;MPNTTVCPLAKKCGGCQLQNLSYPEQLHFKQATAIRLLGRFGHVEEILGMDDPYHYRNKVQAAFGVNRQGQIISGVYQSASHRIVPVSDCMIEDTVADQIIVTIRGLLKSFKIRPYDEDTGRGTLRHVLVRRGWRSGEILVVLVTAHGMLPGKRNFVRALLQRHPDITTIVQNINAGQTSLVLGPHSEVLYGPGYIHEQLGDFTFRISPRAFYQINPVQTEVLYRTALDYAGLTGKETVVDAYCGTGTIGIFASRNAARVIGVENNRDAVRDAISNAKANRADNVRFYTADASDFLQGMAKAGEHADVVILDPPRAGSDERFLSAVTTVAPERVVYVSCNPETLARDLGYLTRHGYRVERMQPVDMFPHTEHVETVVLLSHKKPDGHINVKVEFGEGEGKVPLDNIAKRAEEYKPKERVTYKMIKEYIEAKYGFKVHTAYIAEVKRDLGLPMYDAPNAVEELKQPRKHPTVEKVEAIKDALKHFEVI
;
A
#
# COMPACT_ATOMS: atom_id res chain seq x y z
N MET A 1 4.04 -40.71 5.60
CA MET A 1 3.51 -39.41 6.04
C MET A 1 4.68 -38.44 5.99
N PRO A 2 4.65 -37.32 5.29
CA PRO A 2 5.74 -36.37 5.37
C PRO A 2 5.79 -35.83 6.80
N ASN A 3 6.96 -35.92 7.43
CA ASN A 3 7.23 -35.31 8.74
C ASN A 3 7.06 -33.80 8.62
N THR A 4 5.88 -33.29 8.95
CA THR A 4 5.70 -31.86 9.16
C THR A 4 6.42 -31.47 10.44
N THR A 5 7.61 -30.94 10.33
CA THR A 5 8.35 -30.38 11.47
C THR A 5 7.59 -29.16 11.96
N VAL A 6 6.80 -29.31 13.00
CA VAL A 6 6.03 -28.19 13.58
C VAL A 6 6.97 -27.33 14.42
N CYS A 7 6.93 -26.01 14.18
CA CYS A 7 7.71 -25.06 14.98
C CYS A 7 7.36 -25.17 16.48
N PRO A 8 8.35 -25.38 17.36
CA PRO A 8 8.11 -25.54 18.80
C PRO A 8 7.52 -24.29 19.47
N LEU A 9 7.63 -23.13 18.80
CA LEU A 9 7.11 -21.85 19.28
C LEU A 9 5.75 -21.46 18.66
N ALA A 10 5.18 -22.28 17.77
CA ALA A 10 3.96 -21.95 17.01
C ALA A 10 2.80 -21.46 17.88
N LYS A 11 2.57 -22.11 19.04
CA LYS A 11 1.50 -21.75 19.99
C LYS A 11 1.76 -20.47 20.79
N LYS A 12 3.00 -19.97 20.83
CA LYS A 12 3.40 -18.80 21.64
C LYS A 12 3.75 -17.59 20.81
N CYS A 13 4.43 -17.81 19.70
CA CYS A 13 4.94 -16.75 18.83
C CYS A 13 3.81 -16.02 18.07
N GLY A 14 2.86 -16.79 17.49
CA GLY A 14 1.76 -16.22 16.69
C GLY A 14 2.18 -15.66 15.32
N GLY A 15 3.44 -15.83 14.91
CA GLY A 15 3.94 -15.34 13.62
C GLY A 15 3.50 -16.18 12.42
N CYS A 16 3.15 -17.45 12.65
CA CYS A 16 2.79 -18.42 11.62
C CYS A 16 1.45 -19.11 11.98
N GLN A 17 0.37 -18.72 11.31
CA GLN A 17 -0.97 -19.22 11.61
C GLN A 17 -1.23 -20.62 11.05
N LEU A 18 -0.52 -21.02 9.98
CA LEU A 18 -0.75 -22.27 9.24
C LEU A 18 0.31 -23.35 9.51
N GLN A 19 1.11 -23.23 10.56
CA GLN A 19 2.21 -24.16 10.90
C GLN A 19 1.78 -25.60 11.15
N ASN A 20 0.52 -25.84 11.44
CA ASN A 20 -0.06 -27.17 11.65
C ASN A 20 -0.52 -27.86 10.36
N LEU A 21 -0.46 -27.17 9.23
CA LEU A 21 -0.81 -27.68 7.91
C LEU A 21 0.45 -28.01 7.12
N SER A 22 0.40 -29.06 6.30
CA SER A 22 1.43 -29.30 5.29
C SER A 22 1.43 -28.16 4.25
N TYR A 23 2.54 -27.96 3.54
CA TYR A 23 2.63 -26.85 2.62
C TYR A 23 1.58 -26.90 1.48
N PRO A 24 1.25 -28.06 0.87
CA PRO A 24 0.14 -28.15 -0.06
C PRO A 24 -1.22 -27.76 0.56
N GLU A 25 -1.48 -28.13 1.82
CA GLU A 25 -2.70 -27.73 2.52
C GLU A 25 -2.75 -26.24 2.80
N GLN A 26 -1.60 -25.60 3.09
CA GLN A 26 -1.50 -24.13 3.21
C GLN A 26 -1.83 -23.43 1.90
N LEU A 27 -1.32 -23.92 0.77
CA LEU A 27 -1.63 -23.39 -0.56
C LEU A 27 -3.11 -23.54 -0.87
N HIS A 28 -3.71 -24.71 -0.56
CA HIS A 28 -5.14 -24.92 -0.73
C HIS A 28 -5.98 -23.96 0.12
N PHE A 29 -5.61 -23.73 1.39
CA PHE A 29 -6.27 -22.77 2.27
C PHE A 29 -6.24 -21.34 1.69
N LYS A 30 -5.07 -20.92 1.20
CA LYS A 30 -4.87 -19.59 0.61
C LYS A 30 -5.63 -19.44 -0.71
N GLN A 31 -5.61 -20.47 -1.55
CA GLN A 31 -6.39 -20.52 -2.79
C GLN A 31 -7.89 -20.39 -2.50
N ALA A 32 -8.42 -21.15 -1.56
CA ALA A 32 -9.83 -21.07 -1.17
C ALA A 32 -10.19 -19.69 -0.63
N THR A 33 -9.29 -19.05 0.13
CA THR A 33 -9.50 -17.69 0.62
C THR A 33 -9.54 -16.67 -0.53
N ALA A 34 -8.62 -16.77 -1.48
CA ALA A 34 -8.62 -15.90 -2.66
C ALA A 34 -9.89 -16.08 -3.50
N ILE A 35 -10.29 -17.32 -3.76
CA ILE A 35 -11.54 -17.62 -4.51
C ILE A 35 -12.76 -17.06 -3.77
N ARG A 36 -12.87 -17.26 -2.47
CA ARG A 36 -14.00 -16.78 -1.66
C ARG A 36 -14.16 -15.26 -1.73
N LEU A 37 -13.07 -14.52 -1.71
CA LEU A 37 -13.09 -13.05 -1.66
C LEU A 37 -13.14 -12.42 -3.06
N LEU A 38 -12.45 -13.01 -4.03
CA LEU A 38 -12.21 -12.41 -5.34
C LEU A 38 -12.99 -13.08 -6.47
N GLY A 39 -13.48 -14.32 -6.30
CA GLY A 39 -14.14 -15.11 -7.34
C GLY A 39 -15.36 -14.46 -7.98
N ARG A 40 -16.00 -13.50 -7.28
CA ARG A 40 -17.11 -12.71 -7.86
C ARG A 40 -16.69 -11.77 -8.99
N PHE A 41 -15.38 -11.49 -9.13
CA PHE A 41 -14.86 -10.61 -10.19
C PHE A 41 -14.36 -11.37 -11.41
N GLY A 42 -14.20 -12.71 -11.32
CA GLY A 42 -13.73 -13.56 -12.39
C GLY A 42 -13.01 -14.81 -11.89
N HIS A 43 -12.32 -15.47 -12.80
CA HIS A 43 -11.52 -16.66 -12.48
C HIS A 43 -10.29 -16.27 -11.68
N VAL A 44 -10.03 -16.99 -10.57
CA VAL A 44 -8.80 -16.88 -9.77
C VAL A 44 -7.87 -18.02 -10.19
N GLU A 45 -6.72 -17.66 -10.74
CA GLU A 45 -5.72 -18.63 -11.19
C GLU A 45 -5.16 -19.44 -9.99
N GLU A 46 -4.51 -20.57 -10.27
CA GLU A 46 -3.90 -21.40 -9.23
C GLU A 46 -2.75 -20.65 -8.54
N ILE A 47 -2.72 -20.71 -7.20
CA ILE A 47 -1.73 -19.99 -6.41
C ILE A 47 -0.30 -20.45 -6.74
N LEU A 48 0.59 -19.49 -6.97
CA LEU A 48 2.01 -19.75 -7.16
C LEU A 48 2.69 -19.94 -5.81
N GLY A 49 3.03 -21.20 -5.49
CA GLY A 49 3.74 -21.58 -4.28
C GLY A 49 5.25 -21.42 -4.39
N MET A 50 5.96 -21.81 -3.36
CA MET A 50 7.42 -21.78 -3.22
C MET A 50 7.97 -23.21 -3.12
N ASP A 51 9.09 -23.51 -3.78
CA ASP A 51 9.69 -24.84 -3.74
C ASP A 51 10.22 -25.18 -2.34
N ASP A 52 10.92 -24.24 -1.71
CA ASP A 52 11.38 -24.34 -0.32
C ASP A 52 10.76 -23.22 0.53
N PRO A 53 9.71 -23.52 1.32
CA PRO A 53 8.98 -22.51 2.09
C PRO A 53 9.64 -22.13 3.41
N TYR A 54 10.91 -22.46 3.61
CA TYR A 54 11.63 -22.19 4.85
C TYR A 54 12.73 -21.14 4.66
N HIS A 55 13.11 -20.47 5.76
CA HIS A 55 14.22 -19.51 5.85
C HIS A 55 14.21 -18.40 4.77
N TYR A 56 13.04 -18.08 4.23
CA TYR A 56 12.87 -17.13 3.12
C TYR A 56 12.92 -15.66 3.54
N ARG A 57 12.72 -15.37 4.86
CA ARG A 57 12.67 -13.98 5.36
C ARG A 57 14.07 -13.40 5.47
N ASN A 58 14.43 -12.57 4.50
CA ASN A 58 15.73 -11.90 4.43
C ASN A 58 15.88 -10.70 5.38
N LYS A 59 14.79 -10.30 6.06
CA LYS A 59 14.78 -9.26 7.09
C LYS A 59 14.19 -9.82 8.37
N VAL A 60 15.03 -9.90 9.38
CA VAL A 60 14.70 -10.39 10.72
C VAL A 60 14.75 -9.24 11.71
N GLN A 61 13.79 -9.19 12.61
CA GLN A 61 13.68 -8.15 13.60
C GLN A 61 13.37 -8.74 14.97
N ALA A 62 14.26 -8.56 15.92
CA ALA A 62 14.09 -9.04 17.28
C ALA A 62 13.97 -7.87 18.28
N ALA A 63 12.99 -7.98 19.18
CA ALA A 63 12.91 -7.17 20.38
C ALA A 63 13.86 -7.74 21.45
N PHE A 64 14.41 -6.88 22.28
CA PHE A 64 15.31 -7.24 23.38
C PHE A 64 14.68 -6.91 24.73
N GLY A 65 14.82 -7.80 25.70
CA GLY A 65 14.25 -7.61 27.03
C GLY A 65 14.96 -8.47 28.07
N VAL A 66 14.40 -8.48 29.28
CA VAL A 66 14.87 -9.29 30.39
C VAL A 66 13.71 -10.16 30.88
N ASN A 67 13.95 -11.46 31.04
CA ASN A 67 12.95 -12.36 31.56
C ASN A 67 12.83 -12.27 33.10
N ARG A 68 11.88 -12.99 33.69
CA ARG A 68 11.65 -12.98 35.14
C ARG A 68 12.85 -13.50 35.97
N GLN A 69 13.77 -14.25 35.36
CA GLN A 69 15.00 -14.75 35.96
C GLN A 69 16.18 -13.76 35.82
N GLY A 70 15.95 -12.57 35.26
CA GLY A 70 17.01 -11.59 35.06
C GLY A 70 17.93 -11.88 33.87
N GLN A 71 17.57 -12.84 33.00
CA GLN A 71 18.35 -13.17 31.80
C GLN A 71 17.92 -12.30 30.62
N ILE A 72 18.91 -11.85 29.84
CA ILE A 72 18.64 -11.13 28.59
C ILE A 72 18.06 -12.09 27.55
N ILE A 73 16.95 -11.72 26.98
CA ILE A 73 16.26 -12.46 25.91
C ILE A 73 16.10 -11.58 24.66
N SER A 74 16.00 -12.23 23.51
CA SER A 74 15.64 -11.59 22.24
C SER A 74 14.64 -12.47 21.50
N GLY A 75 13.74 -11.85 20.75
CA GLY A 75 12.72 -12.57 19.99
C GLY A 75 11.61 -11.64 19.51
N VAL A 76 10.41 -12.19 19.38
CA VAL A 76 9.25 -11.48 18.88
C VAL A 76 8.24 -11.21 19.99
N TYR A 77 7.47 -10.14 19.86
CA TYR A 77 6.36 -9.90 20.78
C TYR A 77 5.25 -10.93 20.53
N GLN A 78 4.75 -11.52 21.61
CA GLN A 78 3.54 -12.33 21.57
C GLN A 78 2.37 -11.42 21.13
N SER A 79 1.52 -11.92 20.24
CA SER A 79 0.36 -11.18 19.73
C SER A 79 -0.42 -10.51 20.86
N ALA A 80 -0.81 -9.24 20.64
CA ALA A 80 -1.55 -8.39 21.57
C ALA A 80 -0.91 -8.24 22.98
N SER A 81 0.43 -8.37 23.09
CA SER A 81 1.12 -8.20 24.37
C SER A 81 2.54 -7.64 24.16
N HIS A 82 3.12 -7.05 25.24
CA HIS A 82 4.54 -6.65 25.28
C HIS A 82 5.48 -7.76 25.73
N ARG A 83 4.97 -8.99 25.84
CA ARG A 83 5.78 -10.14 26.26
C ARG A 83 6.62 -10.65 25.11
N ILE A 84 7.93 -10.70 25.29
CA ILE A 84 8.86 -11.27 24.31
C ILE A 84 8.85 -12.80 24.41
N VAL A 85 8.57 -13.46 23.29
CA VAL A 85 8.78 -14.90 23.10
C VAL A 85 10.22 -15.07 22.62
N PRO A 86 11.10 -15.74 23.42
CA PRO A 86 12.48 -15.94 23.03
C PRO A 86 12.59 -16.76 21.75
N VAL A 87 13.33 -16.24 20.77
CA VAL A 87 13.66 -16.95 19.52
C VAL A 87 15.17 -17.03 19.41
N SER A 88 15.67 -18.18 19.02
CA SER A 88 17.10 -18.39 18.74
C SER A 88 17.32 -19.02 17.37
N ASP A 89 16.28 -19.64 16.85
CA ASP A 89 16.23 -20.28 15.53
C ASP A 89 14.77 -20.28 15.07
N CYS A 90 14.51 -19.69 13.91
CA CYS A 90 13.18 -19.56 13.36
C CYS A 90 13.10 -20.26 12.00
N MET A 91 12.07 -21.09 11.79
CA MET A 91 11.92 -21.86 10.57
C MET A 91 11.70 -21.03 9.31
N ILE A 92 11.29 -19.77 9.43
CA ILE A 92 11.03 -18.89 8.28
C ILE A 92 12.02 -17.73 8.14
N GLU A 93 12.78 -17.42 9.20
CA GLU A 93 13.77 -16.34 9.19
C GLU A 93 15.13 -16.83 8.65
N ASP A 94 15.92 -15.91 8.11
CA ASP A 94 17.29 -16.21 7.65
C ASP A 94 18.16 -16.68 8.82
N THR A 95 18.77 -17.85 8.69
CA THR A 95 19.53 -18.48 9.76
C THR A 95 20.76 -17.68 10.20
N VAL A 96 21.41 -16.96 9.27
CA VAL A 96 22.57 -16.11 9.60
C VAL A 96 22.11 -14.89 10.39
N ALA A 97 20.95 -14.33 10.06
CA ALA A 97 20.36 -13.22 10.81
C ALA A 97 20.02 -13.63 12.24
N ASP A 98 19.43 -14.83 12.44
CA ASP A 98 19.17 -15.38 13.77
C ASP A 98 20.45 -15.54 14.59
N GLN A 99 21.51 -16.09 13.98
CA GLN A 99 22.81 -16.27 14.65
C GLN A 99 23.43 -14.92 15.07
N ILE A 100 23.33 -13.89 14.24
CA ILE A 100 23.80 -12.55 14.57
C ILE A 100 23.03 -11.99 15.77
N ILE A 101 21.69 -12.11 15.79
CA ILE A 101 20.85 -11.67 16.90
C ILE A 101 21.22 -12.39 18.20
N VAL A 102 21.42 -13.71 18.16
CA VAL A 102 21.87 -14.52 19.31
C VAL A 102 23.24 -14.07 19.80
N THR A 103 24.16 -13.80 18.89
CA THR A 103 25.51 -13.28 19.22
C THR A 103 25.42 -11.91 19.89
N ILE A 104 24.63 -10.99 19.35
CA ILE A 104 24.41 -9.67 19.95
C ILE A 104 23.86 -9.83 21.37
N ARG A 105 22.84 -10.69 21.57
CA ARG A 105 22.26 -10.99 22.89
C ARG A 105 23.35 -11.42 23.88
N GLY A 106 24.25 -12.32 23.46
CA GLY A 106 25.35 -12.82 24.29
C GLY A 106 26.38 -11.75 24.66
N LEU A 107 26.61 -10.76 23.77
CA LEU A 107 27.57 -9.68 23.97
C LEU A 107 27.07 -8.60 24.95
N LEU A 108 25.76 -8.38 25.07
CA LEU A 108 25.20 -7.24 25.80
C LEU A 108 25.70 -7.11 27.23
N LYS A 109 25.80 -8.24 27.96
CA LYS A 109 26.26 -8.26 29.34
C LYS A 109 27.71 -7.78 29.48
N SER A 110 28.61 -8.23 28.59
CA SER A 110 30.03 -7.88 28.59
C SER A 110 30.31 -6.40 28.33
N PHE A 111 29.43 -5.78 27.52
CA PHE A 111 29.54 -4.36 27.18
C PHE A 111 28.63 -3.46 28.01
N LYS A 112 27.98 -3.99 29.07
CA LYS A 112 27.05 -3.26 29.94
C LYS A 112 25.93 -2.56 29.18
N ILE A 113 25.51 -3.12 28.04
CA ILE A 113 24.37 -2.66 27.25
C ILE A 113 23.12 -3.33 27.84
N ARG A 114 22.20 -2.53 28.38
CA ARG A 114 20.95 -3.05 28.94
C ARG A 114 19.86 -3.04 27.88
N PRO A 115 19.04 -4.11 27.74
CA PRO A 115 17.79 -4.03 27.02
C PRO A 115 16.94 -2.87 27.54
N TYR A 116 16.23 -2.22 26.63
CA TYR A 116 15.31 -1.15 27.02
C TYR A 116 14.02 -1.76 27.55
N ASP A 117 13.56 -1.21 28.65
CA ASP A 117 12.31 -1.57 29.31
C ASP A 117 11.31 -0.44 29.06
N GLU A 118 10.22 -0.74 28.35
CA GLU A 118 9.24 0.24 27.93
C GLU A 118 8.37 0.74 29.10
N ASP A 119 8.21 -0.07 30.16
CA ASP A 119 7.41 0.30 31.35
C ASP A 119 8.16 1.29 32.23
N THR A 120 9.48 1.12 32.36
CA THR A 120 10.31 1.99 33.22
C THR A 120 11.05 3.09 32.47
N GLY A 121 11.11 3.03 31.13
CA GLY A 121 11.88 3.93 30.29
C GLY A 121 13.40 3.80 30.43
N ARG A 122 13.89 2.69 31.03
CA ARG A 122 15.31 2.47 31.33
C ARG A 122 15.93 1.44 30.39
N GLY A 123 17.20 1.63 30.07
CA GLY A 123 17.95 0.74 29.18
C GLY A 123 18.34 1.43 27.88
N THR A 124 18.98 0.69 26.98
CA THR A 124 19.60 1.24 25.77
C THR A 124 19.09 0.56 24.50
N LEU A 125 19.20 -0.76 24.41
CA LEU A 125 18.88 -1.51 23.19
C LEU A 125 17.40 -1.95 23.18
N ARG A 126 16.65 -1.48 22.22
CA ARG A 126 15.23 -1.83 22.02
C ARG A 126 15.07 -3.03 21.08
N HIS A 127 15.64 -2.89 19.88
CA HIS A 127 15.52 -3.89 18.82
C HIS A 127 16.84 -4.05 18.09
N VAL A 128 16.98 -5.20 17.44
CA VAL A 128 17.97 -5.43 16.40
C VAL A 128 17.23 -5.84 15.14
N LEU A 129 17.56 -5.18 14.03
CA LEU A 129 17.13 -5.58 12.71
C LEU A 129 18.34 -6.08 11.94
N VAL A 130 18.25 -7.27 11.38
CA VAL A 130 19.25 -7.81 10.46
C VAL A 130 18.58 -8.01 9.11
N ARG A 131 19.23 -7.53 8.06
CA ARG A 131 18.83 -7.81 6.69
C ARG A 131 20.00 -8.43 5.95
N ARG A 132 19.74 -9.55 5.30
CA ARG A 132 20.73 -10.21 4.46
C ARG A 132 20.27 -10.19 3.01
N GLY A 133 21.16 -9.79 2.10
CA GLY A 133 20.93 -9.92 0.69
C GLY A 133 20.94 -11.41 0.30
N TRP A 134 19.89 -11.86 -0.34
CA TRP A 134 19.73 -13.28 -0.71
C TRP A 134 20.76 -13.74 -1.72
N ARG A 135 20.97 -12.95 -2.78
CA ARG A 135 21.96 -13.24 -3.82
C ARG A 135 23.31 -12.59 -3.53
N SER A 136 23.34 -11.39 -2.97
CA SER A 136 24.58 -10.68 -2.68
C SER A 136 25.33 -11.26 -1.49
N GLY A 137 24.61 -11.83 -0.52
CA GLY A 137 25.15 -12.24 0.76
C GLY A 137 25.50 -11.08 1.70
N GLU A 138 25.39 -9.83 1.26
CA GLU A 138 25.69 -8.63 2.09
C GLU A 138 24.75 -8.54 3.30
N ILE A 139 25.30 -8.13 4.45
CA ILE A 139 24.57 -8.11 5.72
C ILE A 139 24.54 -6.71 6.32
N LEU A 140 23.33 -6.21 6.54
CA LEU A 140 23.05 -4.97 7.27
C LEU A 140 22.54 -5.32 8.68
N VAL A 141 23.20 -4.80 9.70
CA VAL A 141 22.76 -4.87 11.10
C VAL A 141 22.36 -3.48 11.57
N VAL A 142 21.15 -3.34 12.12
CA VAL A 142 20.65 -2.10 12.70
C VAL A 142 20.43 -2.32 14.19
N LEU A 143 21.17 -1.57 15.02
CA LEU A 143 20.98 -1.54 16.47
C LEU A 143 20.03 -0.40 16.80
N VAL A 144 18.81 -0.72 17.22
CA VAL A 144 17.82 0.30 17.59
C VAL A 144 17.93 0.62 19.07
N THR A 145 18.32 1.85 19.36
CA THR A 145 18.57 2.30 20.73
C THR A 145 17.58 3.40 21.16
N ALA A 146 17.24 3.44 22.43
CA ALA A 146 16.38 4.46 23.01
C ALA A 146 17.01 5.86 23.01
N HIS A 147 18.34 5.93 22.96
CA HIS A 147 19.11 7.18 22.94
C HIS A 147 20.43 7.00 22.17
N GLY A 148 21.11 8.10 21.85
CA GLY A 148 22.34 8.06 21.04
C GLY A 148 23.56 7.43 21.74
N MET A 149 23.54 7.31 23.07
CA MET A 149 24.66 6.72 23.80
C MET A 149 24.58 5.18 23.75
N LEU A 150 25.56 4.54 23.11
CA LEU A 150 25.75 3.09 23.12
C LEU A 150 27.05 2.76 23.88
N PRO A 151 26.97 2.12 25.08
CA PRO A 151 28.14 1.81 25.88
C PRO A 151 29.17 0.95 25.14
N GLY A 152 30.42 1.32 25.20
CA GLY A 152 31.52 0.58 24.57
C GLY A 152 31.39 0.43 23.06
N LYS A 153 30.67 1.31 22.36
CA LYS A 153 30.28 1.27 20.95
C LYS A 153 31.35 0.66 20.03
N ARG A 154 32.57 1.22 20.03
CA ARG A 154 33.67 0.78 19.15
C ARG A 154 34.10 -0.67 19.43
N ASN A 155 34.22 -1.03 20.70
CA ASN A 155 34.64 -2.39 21.10
C ASN A 155 33.54 -3.41 20.89
N PHE A 156 32.27 -3.02 21.09
CA PHE A 156 31.12 -3.85 20.78
C PHE A 156 31.05 -4.18 19.27
N VAL A 157 31.18 -3.18 18.41
CA VAL A 157 31.23 -3.36 16.95
C VAL A 157 32.39 -4.30 16.58
N ARG A 158 33.59 -4.08 17.12
CA ARG A 158 34.75 -4.95 16.86
C ARG A 158 34.49 -6.40 17.29
N ALA A 159 33.92 -6.62 18.47
CA ALA A 159 33.61 -7.96 18.98
C ALA A 159 32.53 -8.66 18.16
N LEU A 160 31.57 -7.93 17.61
CA LEU A 160 30.56 -8.46 16.69
C LEU A 160 31.19 -8.87 15.36
N LEU A 161 31.99 -8.01 14.76
CA LEU A 161 32.72 -8.29 13.51
C LEU A 161 33.72 -9.43 13.61
N GLN A 162 34.35 -9.63 14.77
CA GLN A 162 35.20 -10.81 15.01
C GLN A 162 34.44 -12.14 14.95
N ARG A 163 33.15 -12.15 15.29
CA ARG A 163 32.29 -13.35 15.25
C ARG A 163 31.53 -13.50 13.93
N HIS A 164 31.26 -12.40 13.27
CA HIS A 164 30.56 -12.33 12.01
C HIS A 164 31.28 -11.38 11.04
N PRO A 165 32.42 -11.84 10.47
CA PRO A 165 33.24 -11.00 9.56
C PRO A 165 32.51 -10.62 8.29
N ASP A 166 31.47 -11.37 7.89
CA ASP A 166 30.68 -11.14 6.69
C ASP A 166 29.67 -9.98 6.81
N ILE A 167 29.56 -9.37 7.99
CA ILE A 167 28.71 -8.18 8.15
C ILE A 167 29.28 -7.03 7.31
N THR A 168 28.48 -6.59 6.33
CA THR A 168 28.85 -5.49 5.42
C THR A 168 28.75 -4.14 6.09
N THR A 169 27.72 -3.93 6.93
CA THR A 169 27.49 -2.64 7.58
C THR A 169 26.73 -2.75 8.89
N ILE A 170 27.05 -1.86 9.84
CA ILE A 170 26.36 -1.75 11.13
C ILE A 170 25.91 -0.31 11.29
N VAL A 171 24.64 -0.13 11.60
CA VAL A 171 24.00 1.18 11.81
C VAL A 171 23.37 1.23 13.20
N GLN A 172 23.57 2.31 13.93
CA GLN A 172 22.77 2.63 15.10
C GLN A 172 21.59 3.50 14.65
N ASN A 173 20.38 3.06 14.96
CA ASN A 173 19.17 3.86 14.79
C ASN A 173 18.64 4.30 16.15
N ILE A 174 18.29 5.57 16.29
CA ILE A 174 17.85 6.16 17.55
C ILE A 174 16.32 6.31 17.48
N ASN A 175 15.65 5.55 18.35
CA ASN A 175 14.20 5.64 18.55
C ASN A 175 13.91 5.95 20.02
N ALA A 176 13.82 7.24 20.34
CA ALA A 176 13.54 7.74 21.68
C ALA A 176 12.04 7.82 22.01
N GLY A 177 11.17 7.63 21.00
CA GLY A 177 9.72 7.78 21.15
C GLY A 177 9.04 6.56 21.75
N GLN A 178 7.90 6.77 22.43
CA GLN A 178 6.92 5.72 22.73
C GLN A 178 6.03 5.51 21.49
N THR A 179 6.47 4.65 20.60
CA THR A 179 5.82 4.42 19.31
C THR A 179 5.91 2.95 18.93
N SER A 180 4.92 2.46 18.19
CA SER A 180 4.94 1.12 17.58
C SER A 180 5.93 0.99 16.42
N LEU A 181 6.45 2.11 15.91
CA LEU A 181 7.49 2.09 14.88
C LEU A 181 8.80 1.62 15.49
N VAL A 182 9.44 0.65 14.86
CA VAL A 182 10.72 0.10 15.32
C VAL A 182 11.87 1.08 15.08
N LEU A 183 11.91 1.68 13.89
CA LEU A 183 12.98 2.61 13.50
C LEU A 183 12.58 4.06 13.77
N GLY A 184 13.45 4.76 14.48
CA GLY A 184 13.34 6.21 14.67
C GLY A 184 13.88 7.02 13.49
N PRO A 185 13.80 8.36 13.56
CA PRO A 185 14.18 9.24 12.44
C PRO A 185 15.70 9.36 12.23
N HIS A 186 16.52 9.15 13.25
CA HIS A 186 17.96 9.39 13.19
C HIS A 186 18.76 8.09 13.16
N SER A 187 19.76 8.04 12.29
CA SER A 187 20.69 6.91 12.18
C SER A 187 22.13 7.39 12.10
N GLU A 188 23.04 6.62 12.69
CA GLU A 188 24.50 6.81 12.65
C GLU A 188 25.14 5.52 12.11
N VAL A 189 26.00 5.63 11.10
CA VAL A 189 26.77 4.49 10.59
C VAL A 189 27.93 4.20 11.55
N LEU A 190 27.96 2.98 12.09
CA LEU A 190 29.02 2.53 12.99
C LEU A 190 30.13 1.78 12.27
N TYR A 191 29.79 1.11 11.16
CA TYR A 191 30.72 0.36 10.32
C TYR A 191 30.16 0.21 8.92
N GLY A 192 31.04 0.23 7.91
CA GLY A 192 30.68 0.03 6.50
C GLY A 192 29.97 1.23 5.86
N PRO A 193 29.28 1.02 4.74
CA PRO A 193 28.68 2.10 3.94
C PRO A 193 27.32 2.61 4.47
N GLY A 194 26.67 1.91 5.40
CA GLY A 194 25.34 2.24 5.93
C GLY A 194 24.18 1.67 5.10
N TYR A 195 24.45 0.82 4.12
CA TYR A 195 23.47 0.15 3.27
C TYR A 195 24.07 -1.16 2.76
N ILE A 196 23.23 -1.98 2.15
CA ILE A 196 23.63 -3.18 1.40
C ILE A 196 23.09 -3.12 -0.01
N HIS A 197 23.66 -3.97 -0.88
CA HIS A 197 23.11 -4.26 -2.18
C HIS A 197 22.38 -5.60 -2.17
N GLU A 198 21.35 -5.70 -3.00
CA GLU A 198 20.66 -6.95 -3.29
C GLU A 198 20.44 -7.06 -4.77
N GLN A 199 20.55 -8.25 -5.30
CA GLN A 199 20.26 -8.56 -6.68
C GLN A 199 18.87 -9.21 -6.80
N LEU A 200 18.01 -8.62 -7.63
CA LEU A 200 16.69 -9.15 -7.95
C LEU A 200 16.55 -9.23 -9.47
N GLY A 201 16.42 -10.44 -10.01
CA GLY A 201 16.59 -10.65 -11.45
C GLY A 201 17.96 -10.17 -11.92
N ASP A 202 17.99 -9.34 -12.95
CA ASP A 202 19.22 -8.74 -13.50
C ASP A 202 19.54 -7.35 -12.91
N PHE A 203 18.80 -6.92 -11.92
CA PHE A 203 18.94 -5.60 -11.33
C PHE A 203 19.59 -5.66 -9.96
N THR A 204 20.37 -4.62 -9.63
CA THR A 204 20.98 -4.46 -8.30
C THR A 204 20.35 -3.29 -7.59
N PHE A 205 19.88 -3.52 -6.37
CA PHE A 205 19.21 -2.52 -5.55
C PHE A 205 20.02 -2.20 -4.29
N ARG A 206 20.23 -0.91 -4.07
CA ARG A 206 20.72 -0.41 -2.80
C ARG A 206 19.56 -0.39 -1.81
N ILE A 207 19.81 -0.93 -0.60
CA ILE A 207 18.82 -1.04 0.46
C ILE A 207 19.37 -0.37 1.71
N SER A 208 18.79 0.75 2.09
CA SER A 208 19.10 1.46 3.33
C SER A 208 18.29 0.91 4.53
N PRO A 209 18.66 1.22 5.78
CA PRO A 209 17.98 0.69 6.98
C PRO A 209 16.47 0.91 7.00
N ARG A 210 15.99 2.05 6.52
CA ARG A 210 14.57 2.46 6.54
C ARG A 210 13.84 2.12 5.25
N ALA A 211 14.55 1.65 4.22
CA ALA A 211 13.94 1.30 2.95
C ALA A 211 13.00 0.09 3.11
N PHE A 212 11.81 0.22 2.54
CA PHE A 212 10.98 -0.96 2.32
C PHE A 212 11.59 -1.77 1.18
N TYR A 213 11.69 -3.06 1.37
CA TYR A 213 12.08 -4.03 0.36
C TYR A 213 11.45 -5.36 0.73
N GLN A 214 10.95 -6.09 -0.22
CA GLN A 214 10.25 -7.36 -0.02
C GLN A 214 11.11 -8.37 0.76
N ILE A 215 10.47 -9.12 1.65
CA ILE A 215 11.20 -10.00 2.60
C ILE A 215 11.41 -11.42 2.10
N ASN A 216 10.76 -11.82 1.02
CA ASN A 216 10.91 -13.09 0.34
C ASN A 216 11.43 -12.86 -1.08
N PRO A 217 12.75 -12.85 -1.32
CA PRO A 217 13.33 -12.49 -2.62
C PRO A 217 12.91 -13.43 -3.75
N VAL A 218 12.77 -14.73 -3.46
CA VAL A 218 12.38 -15.74 -4.45
C VAL A 218 10.98 -15.45 -4.98
N GLN A 219 10.02 -15.31 -4.07
CA GLN A 219 8.63 -15.02 -4.46
C GLN A 219 8.45 -13.58 -4.97
N THR A 220 9.32 -12.67 -4.61
CA THR A 220 9.31 -11.29 -5.17
C THR A 220 9.60 -11.32 -6.68
N GLU A 221 10.52 -12.16 -7.15
CA GLU A 221 10.76 -12.32 -8.59
C GLU A 221 9.51 -12.88 -9.29
N VAL A 222 8.83 -13.86 -8.70
CA VAL A 222 7.58 -14.42 -9.23
C VAL A 222 6.51 -13.35 -9.30
N LEU A 223 6.31 -12.60 -8.19
CA LEU A 223 5.32 -11.53 -8.08
C LEU A 223 5.55 -10.44 -9.14
N TYR A 224 6.79 -9.96 -9.27
CA TYR A 224 7.11 -8.88 -10.20
C TYR A 224 7.07 -9.33 -11.67
N ARG A 225 7.50 -10.55 -11.98
CA ARG A 225 7.32 -11.12 -13.32
C ARG A 225 5.83 -11.20 -13.68
N THR A 226 5.00 -11.68 -12.77
CA THR A 226 3.53 -11.73 -12.98
C THR A 226 2.97 -10.33 -13.21
N ALA A 227 3.37 -9.33 -12.40
CA ALA A 227 2.88 -7.97 -12.56
C ALA A 227 3.30 -7.36 -13.91
N LEU A 228 4.54 -7.60 -14.36
CA LEU A 228 5.03 -7.10 -15.65
C LEU A 228 4.41 -7.83 -16.85
N ASP A 229 4.18 -9.11 -16.70
CA ASP A 229 3.45 -9.93 -17.70
C ASP A 229 2.04 -9.37 -17.90
N TYR A 230 1.36 -9.04 -16.80
CA TYR A 230 0.04 -8.42 -16.82
C TYR A 230 0.09 -6.98 -17.37
N ALA A 231 1.15 -6.24 -17.11
CA ALA A 231 1.35 -4.92 -17.68
C ALA A 231 1.47 -4.95 -19.21
N GLY A 232 1.98 -6.05 -19.80
CA GLY A 232 2.02 -6.28 -21.23
C GLY A 232 2.75 -5.18 -22.00
N LEU A 233 3.92 -4.75 -21.53
CA LEU A 233 4.68 -3.61 -22.05
C LEU A 233 5.38 -3.96 -23.38
N THR A 234 5.30 -3.04 -24.35
CA THR A 234 5.82 -3.21 -25.72
C THR A 234 6.93 -2.22 -26.08
N GLY A 235 7.34 -1.36 -25.15
CA GLY A 235 8.33 -0.30 -25.35
C GLY A 235 7.73 1.06 -25.74
N LYS A 236 6.41 1.17 -25.80
CA LYS A 236 5.71 2.41 -26.20
C LYS A 236 4.96 3.09 -25.04
N GLU A 237 4.73 2.37 -23.98
CA GLU A 237 3.85 2.77 -22.89
C GLU A 237 4.52 3.78 -21.94
N THR A 238 3.72 4.73 -21.46
CA THR A 238 3.97 5.50 -20.25
C THR A 238 3.36 4.77 -19.07
N VAL A 239 4.23 4.33 -18.14
CA VAL A 239 3.85 3.58 -16.94
C VAL A 239 3.92 4.49 -15.72
N VAL A 240 2.91 4.47 -14.87
CA VAL A 240 2.97 5.04 -13.52
C VAL A 240 3.10 3.90 -12.52
N ASP A 241 4.18 3.90 -11.73
CA ASP A 241 4.42 3.03 -10.58
C ASP A 241 4.03 3.79 -9.32
N ALA A 242 2.79 3.58 -8.87
CA ALA A 242 2.25 4.23 -7.69
C ALA A 242 2.60 3.44 -6.42
N TYR A 243 3.00 4.14 -5.36
CA TYR A 243 3.57 3.57 -4.14
C TYR A 243 4.91 2.86 -4.40
N CYS A 244 5.76 3.45 -5.26
CA CYS A 244 6.92 2.78 -5.85
C CYS A 244 8.03 2.39 -4.85
N GLY A 245 8.01 2.86 -3.61
CA GLY A 245 9.03 2.58 -2.60
C GLY A 245 10.45 2.90 -3.09
N THR A 246 11.34 1.92 -3.11
CA THR A 246 12.71 2.05 -3.64
C THR A 246 12.82 1.89 -5.16
N GLY A 247 11.67 1.95 -5.85
CA GLY A 247 11.59 1.95 -7.31
C GLY A 247 11.74 0.58 -7.97
N THR A 248 11.55 -0.50 -7.22
CA THR A 248 11.82 -1.85 -7.73
C THR A 248 10.97 -2.20 -8.94
N ILE A 249 9.64 -2.09 -8.85
CA ILE A 249 8.73 -2.44 -9.94
C ILE A 249 8.95 -1.53 -11.15
N GLY A 250 9.07 -0.21 -10.92
CA GLY A 250 9.31 0.76 -11.99
C GLY A 250 10.62 0.54 -12.74
N ILE A 251 11.71 0.16 -12.03
CA ILE A 251 13.00 -0.17 -12.65
C ILE A 251 12.89 -1.45 -13.49
N PHE A 252 12.15 -2.47 -13.00
CA PHE A 252 11.87 -3.66 -13.82
C PHE A 252 11.07 -3.29 -15.08
N ALA A 253 10.03 -2.48 -14.95
CA ALA A 253 9.19 -2.02 -16.06
C ALA A 253 9.98 -1.20 -17.10
N SER A 254 11.04 -0.51 -16.67
CA SER A 254 11.81 0.39 -17.54
C SER A 254 12.42 -0.26 -18.79
N ARG A 255 12.68 -1.57 -18.73
CA ARG A 255 13.23 -2.31 -19.88
C ARG A 255 12.28 -2.37 -21.07
N ASN A 256 10.98 -2.38 -20.79
CA ASN A 256 9.94 -2.61 -21.80
C ASN A 256 8.89 -1.48 -21.82
N ALA A 257 9.19 -0.30 -21.24
CA ALA A 257 8.37 0.90 -21.30
C ALA A 257 9.07 2.04 -22.00
N ALA A 258 8.35 2.94 -22.67
CA ALA A 258 8.93 4.18 -23.19
C ALA A 258 9.32 5.13 -22.05
N ARG A 259 8.48 5.24 -21.04
CA ARG A 259 8.66 6.12 -19.87
C ARG A 259 8.07 5.47 -18.63
N VAL A 260 8.75 5.62 -17.50
CA VAL A 260 8.24 5.21 -16.19
C VAL A 260 8.25 6.40 -15.24
N ILE A 261 7.16 6.56 -14.50
CA ILE A 261 6.96 7.59 -13.49
C ILE A 261 6.71 6.90 -12.16
N GLY A 262 7.67 6.93 -11.24
CA GLY A 262 7.51 6.39 -9.88
C GLY A 262 7.06 7.48 -8.92
N VAL A 263 6.06 7.18 -8.10
CA VAL A 263 5.50 8.11 -7.10
C VAL A 263 5.55 7.47 -5.71
N GLU A 264 6.15 8.17 -4.75
CA GLU A 264 6.32 7.70 -3.38
C GLU A 264 6.33 8.89 -2.42
N ASN A 265 5.68 8.78 -1.27
CA ASN A 265 5.61 9.87 -0.30
C ASN A 265 6.85 9.95 0.62
N ASN A 266 7.60 8.86 0.76
CA ASN A 266 8.80 8.79 1.59
C ASN A 266 10.04 9.28 0.82
N ARG A 267 10.56 10.45 1.21
CA ARG A 267 11.77 11.05 0.59
C ARG A 267 13.01 10.16 0.62
N ASP A 268 13.18 9.36 1.67
CA ASP A 268 14.34 8.46 1.78
C ASP A 268 14.23 7.32 0.77
N ALA A 269 13.03 6.78 0.59
CA ALA A 269 12.76 5.75 -0.42
C ALA A 269 12.95 6.30 -1.84
N VAL A 270 12.46 7.51 -2.13
CA VAL A 270 12.68 8.18 -3.44
C VAL A 270 14.17 8.40 -3.72
N ARG A 271 14.95 8.80 -2.72
CA ARG A 271 16.41 8.95 -2.87
C ARG A 271 17.08 7.62 -3.21
N ASP A 272 16.70 6.53 -2.54
CA ASP A 272 17.17 5.19 -2.86
C ASP A 272 16.72 4.76 -4.26
N ALA A 273 15.46 5.05 -4.66
CA ALA A 273 14.91 4.76 -5.98
C ALA A 273 15.71 5.46 -7.11
N ILE A 274 16.03 6.74 -6.96
CA ILE A 274 16.86 7.50 -7.90
C ILE A 274 18.27 6.88 -8.02
N SER A 275 18.86 6.51 -6.89
CA SER A 275 20.18 5.84 -6.86
C SER A 275 20.13 4.47 -7.56
N ASN A 276 19.05 3.72 -7.33
CA ASN A 276 18.81 2.41 -7.92
C ASN A 276 18.60 2.52 -9.44
N ALA A 277 17.81 3.47 -9.92
CA ALA A 277 17.62 3.70 -11.35
C ALA A 277 18.94 4.01 -12.04
N LYS A 278 19.75 4.92 -11.45
CA LYS A 278 21.07 5.26 -11.98
C LYS A 278 22.02 4.05 -12.03
N ALA A 279 22.08 3.25 -10.96
CA ALA A 279 22.93 2.07 -10.88
C ALA A 279 22.54 1.02 -11.93
N ASN A 280 21.26 0.92 -12.28
CA ASN A 280 20.72 -0.02 -13.26
C ASN A 280 20.57 0.56 -14.68
N ARG A 281 21.06 1.78 -14.93
CA ARG A 281 20.94 2.48 -16.24
C ARG A 281 19.48 2.59 -16.73
N ALA A 282 18.56 2.76 -15.81
CA ALA A 282 17.14 2.96 -16.12
C ALA A 282 16.88 4.46 -16.38
N ASP A 283 17.37 4.95 -17.52
CA ASP A 283 17.39 6.40 -17.83
C ASP A 283 16.02 6.96 -18.20
N ASN A 284 15.07 6.09 -18.54
CA ASN A 284 13.67 6.42 -18.84
C ASN A 284 12.75 6.45 -17.60
N VAL A 285 13.30 6.28 -16.39
CA VAL A 285 12.53 6.36 -15.13
C VAL A 285 12.72 7.73 -14.47
N ARG A 286 11.63 8.28 -13.94
CA ARG A 286 11.66 9.48 -13.10
C ARG A 286 10.86 9.24 -11.83
N PHE A 287 11.42 9.64 -10.67
CA PHE A 287 10.77 9.48 -9.38
C PHE A 287 10.37 10.81 -8.77
N TYR A 288 9.18 10.84 -8.16
CA TYR A 288 8.59 12.01 -7.52
C TYR A 288 8.25 11.73 -6.06
N THR A 289 8.62 12.67 -5.19
CA THR A 289 8.17 12.63 -3.79
C THR A 289 6.82 13.32 -3.70
N ALA A 290 5.75 12.53 -3.69
CA ALA A 290 4.39 13.02 -3.62
C ALA A 290 3.44 11.97 -3.03
N ASP A 291 2.27 12.40 -2.57
CA ASP A 291 1.13 11.52 -2.38
C ASP A 291 0.64 11.03 -3.75
N ALA A 292 0.39 9.72 -3.87
CA ALA A 292 0.02 9.11 -5.15
C ALA A 292 -1.33 9.63 -5.68
N SER A 293 -2.28 9.91 -4.77
CA SER A 293 -3.60 10.45 -5.13
C SER A 293 -3.48 11.87 -5.68
N ASP A 294 -2.69 12.72 -5.00
CA ASP A 294 -2.44 14.10 -5.44
C ASP A 294 -1.72 14.15 -6.78
N PHE A 295 -0.75 13.26 -6.97
CA PHE A 295 0.03 13.19 -8.20
C PHE A 295 -0.85 12.80 -9.39
N LEU A 296 -1.64 11.72 -9.28
CA LEU A 296 -2.53 11.29 -10.35
C LEU A 296 -3.63 12.32 -10.64
N GLN A 297 -4.17 12.98 -9.62
CA GLN A 297 -5.11 14.09 -9.84
C GLN A 297 -4.46 15.26 -10.58
N GLY A 298 -3.19 15.55 -10.28
CA GLY A 298 -2.39 16.55 -11.01
C GLY A 298 -2.23 16.19 -12.47
N MET A 299 -1.87 14.95 -12.79
CA MET A 299 -1.78 14.43 -14.15
C MET A 299 -3.10 14.58 -14.91
N ALA A 300 -4.20 14.14 -14.28
CA ALA A 300 -5.54 14.25 -14.88
C ALA A 300 -5.92 15.70 -15.21
N LYS A 301 -5.64 16.64 -14.30
CA LYS A 301 -5.90 18.07 -14.51
C LYS A 301 -5.02 18.68 -15.61
N ALA A 302 -3.79 18.21 -15.75
CA ALA A 302 -2.85 18.63 -16.77
C ALA A 302 -3.14 18.00 -18.15
N GLY A 303 -4.08 17.06 -18.24
CA GLY A 303 -4.36 16.30 -19.46
C GLY A 303 -3.22 15.34 -19.82
N GLU A 304 -2.36 14.96 -18.84
CA GLU A 304 -1.31 13.98 -19.04
C GLU A 304 -1.90 12.57 -19.06
N HIS A 305 -1.33 11.72 -19.90
CA HIS A 305 -1.78 10.34 -20.10
C HIS A 305 -0.82 9.33 -19.47
N ALA A 306 -1.37 8.24 -18.97
CA ALA A 306 -0.65 7.02 -18.63
C ALA A 306 -1.35 5.83 -19.29
N ASP A 307 -0.57 4.96 -19.94
CA ASP A 307 -1.10 3.76 -20.59
C ASP A 307 -1.32 2.64 -19.58
N VAL A 308 -0.43 2.54 -18.60
CA VAL A 308 -0.47 1.54 -17.54
C VAL A 308 -0.23 2.20 -16.18
N VAL A 309 -1.05 1.86 -15.21
CA VAL A 309 -0.81 2.16 -13.78
C VAL A 309 -0.55 0.85 -13.05
N ILE A 310 0.62 0.72 -12.43
CA ILE A 310 0.96 -0.37 -11.51
C ILE A 310 0.87 0.20 -10.09
N LEU A 311 0.24 -0.51 -9.19
CA LEU A 311 0.12 -0.09 -7.79
C LEU A 311 0.33 -1.25 -6.83
N ASP A 312 1.08 -0.97 -5.76
CA ASP A 312 1.33 -1.88 -4.63
C ASP A 312 1.07 -1.11 -3.31
N PRO A 313 -0.21 -0.87 -2.98
CA PRO A 313 -0.58 -0.06 -1.82
C PRO A 313 -0.37 -0.82 -0.51
N PRO A 314 -0.39 -0.12 0.65
CA PRO A 314 -0.31 -0.75 1.96
C PRO A 314 -1.53 -1.66 2.23
N ARG A 315 -1.48 -2.42 3.34
CA ARG A 315 -2.55 -3.38 3.75
C ARG A 315 -3.96 -2.79 3.83
N ALA A 316 -4.09 -1.50 4.02
CA ALA A 316 -5.39 -0.81 4.01
C ALA A 316 -6.02 -0.71 2.60
N GLY A 317 -5.28 -1.09 1.56
CA GLY A 317 -5.65 -0.88 0.17
C GLY A 317 -5.48 0.57 -0.26
N SER A 318 -6.03 0.92 -1.42
CA SER A 318 -6.06 2.29 -1.91
C SER A 318 -7.28 3.05 -1.36
N ASP A 319 -7.14 4.34 -1.17
CA ASP A 319 -8.26 5.19 -0.81
C ASP A 319 -9.13 5.53 -2.05
N GLU A 320 -10.37 5.96 -1.80
CA GLU A 320 -11.32 6.29 -2.87
C GLU A 320 -10.81 7.44 -3.74
N ARG A 321 -10.05 8.37 -3.15
CA ARG A 321 -9.47 9.52 -3.85
C ARG A 321 -8.44 9.06 -4.88
N PHE A 322 -7.58 8.08 -4.54
CA PHE A 322 -6.64 7.47 -5.48
C PHE A 322 -7.38 6.70 -6.58
N LEU A 323 -8.34 5.85 -6.21
CA LEU A 323 -9.11 5.07 -7.18
C LEU A 323 -9.88 5.96 -8.16
N SER A 324 -10.45 7.06 -7.66
CA SER A 324 -11.09 8.09 -8.50
C SER A 324 -10.10 8.77 -9.45
N ALA A 325 -8.88 9.06 -9.00
CA ALA A 325 -7.84 9.63 -9.84
C ALA A 325 -7.42 8.65 -10.95
N VAL A 326 -7.27 7.36 -10.64
CA VAL A 326 -6.99 6.30 -11.63
C VAL A 326 -8.09 6.28 -12.70
N THR A 327 -9.37 6.31 -12.29
CA THR A 327 -10.50 6.29 -13.25
C THR A 327 -10.60 7.57 -14.08
N THR A 328 -10.07 8.68 -13.59
CA THR A 328 -10.02 9.97 -14.33
C THR A 328 -8.88 9.99 -15.34
N VAL A 329 -7.68 9.50 -14.97
CA VAL A 329 -6.55 9.33 -15.91
C VAL A 329 -6.88 8.27 -16.97
N ALA A 330 -7.74 7.31 -16.61
CA ALA A 330 -8.28 6.25 -17.46
C ALA A 330 -7.20 5.46 -18.23
N PRO A 331 -6.16 4.91 -17.54
CA PRO A 331 -5.17 4.08 -18.21
C PRO A 331 -5.82 2.86 -18.86
N GLU A 332 -5.26 2.40 -19.99
CA GLU A 332 -5.75 1.20 -20.64
C GLU A 332 -5.70 -0.03 -19.74
N ARG A 333 -4.67 -0.12 -18.91
CA ARG A 333 -4.43 -1.24 -17.99
C ARG A 333 -4.07 -0.74 -16.60
N VAL A 334 -4.62 -1.43 -15.60
CA VAL A 334 -4.23 -1.28 -14.20
C VAL A 334 -3.74 -2.62 -13.70
N VAL A 335 -2.52 -2.66 -13.17
CA VAL A 335 -1.95 -3.83 -12.50
C VAL A 335 -1.94 -3.56 -11.01
N TYR A 336 -2.78 -4.28 -10.28
CA TYR A 336 -2.91 -4.13 -8.83
C TYR A 336 -2.20 -5.29 -8.12
N VAL A 337 -1.14 -5.00 -7.38
CA VAL A 337 -0.47 -5.93 -6.46
C VAL A 337 -1.03 -5.67 -5.06
N SER A 338 -1.48 -6.71 -4.36
CA SER A 338 -2.12 -6.54 -3.05
C SER A 338 -1.76 -7.63 -2.07
N CYS A 339 -1.37 -7.22 -0.86
CA CYS A 339 -1.10 -8.11 0.26
C CYS A 339 -2.34 -8.42 1.14
N ASN A 340 -3.51 -7.90 0.77
CA ASN A 340 -4.74 -8.11 1.52
C ASN A 340 -5.94 -8.31 0.57
N PRO A 341 -6.43 -9.53 0.39
CA PRO A 341 -7.52 -9.82 -0.55
C PRO A 341 -8.87 -9.20 -0.14
N GLU A 342 -9.08 -8.82 1.13
CA GLU A 342 -10.32 -8.15 1.57
C GLU A 342 -10.38 -6.72 1.06
N THR A 343 -9.30 -5.95 1.28
CA THR A 343 -9.22 -4.57 0.77
C THR A 343 -9.12 -4.55 -0.75
N LEU A 344 -8.45 -5.52 -1.36
CA LEU A 344 -8.45 -5.71 -2.81
C LEU A 344 -9.87 -5.91 -3.35
N ALA A 345 -10.68 -6.77 -2.72
CA ALA A 345 -12.07 -7.00 -3.14
C ALA A 345 -12.93 -5.72 -3.06
N ARG A 346 -12.69 -4.85 -2.07
CA ARG A 346 -13.33 -3.53 -1.96
C ARG A 346 -12.92 -2.64 -3.14
N ASP A 347 -11.64 -2.55 -3.42
CA ASP A 347 -11.06 -1.65 -4.43
C ASP A 347 -11.42 -2.10 -5.86
N LEU A 348 -11.40 -3.41 -6.12
CA LEU A 348 -11.91 -3.98 -7.36
C LEU A 348 -13.41 -3.69 -7.57
N GLY A 349 -14.20 -3.73 -6.49
CA GLY A 349 -15.61 -3.32 -6.51
C GLY A 349 -15.80 -1.86 -6.91
N TYR A 350 -14.88 -0.97 -6.53
CA TYR A 350 -14.89 0.43 -6.99
C TYR A 350 -14.53 0.52 -8.47
N LEU A 351 -13.39 -0.01 -8.87
CA LEU A 351 -12.87 0.09 -10.25
C LEU A 351 -13.81 -0.53 -11.27
N THR A 352 -14.43 -1.67 -10.95
CA THR A 352 -15.37 -2.35 -11.87
C THR A 352 -16.67 -1.58 -12.09
N ARG A 353 -17.12 -0.78 -11.12
CA ARG A 353 -18.25 0.15 -11.28
C ARG A 353 -17.88 1.40 -12.09
N HIS A 354 -16.58 1.72 -12.18
CA HIS A 354 -16.08 2.93 -12.84
C HIS A 354 -15.31 2.65 -14.13
N GLY A 355 -15.77 1.67 -14.91
CA GLY A 355 -15.32 1.47 -16.29
C GLY A 355 -14.19 0.46 -16.46
N TYR A 356 -13.78 -0.26 -15.43
CA TYR A 356 -12.78 -1.34 -15.54
C TYR A 356 -13.45 -2.72 -15.51
N ARG A 357 -12.77 -3.71 -16.07
CA ARG A 357 -13.09 -5.13 -15.87
C ARG A 357 -11.83 -5.86 -15.42
N VAL A 358 -12.01 -6.85 -14.58
CA VAL A 358 -10.94 -7.76 -14.18
C VAL A 358 -10.70 -8.77 -15.29
N GLU A 359 -9.46 -8.89 -15.74
CA GLU A 359 -9.05 -9.83 -16.79
C GLU A 359 -8.41 -11.08 -16.19
N ARG A 360 -7.48 -10.90 -15.24
CA ARG A 360 -6.71 -11.98 -14.64
C ARG A 360 -6.49 -11.71 -13.16
N MET A 361 -6.43 -12.77 -12.36
CA MET A 361 -6.14 -12.70 -10.92
C MET A 361 -5.23 -13.86 -10.54
N GLN A 362 -3.97 -13.56 -10.16
CA GLN A 362 -2.95 -14.53 -9.79
C GLN A 362 -2.56 -14.38 -8.32
N PRO A 363 -2.97 -15.29 -7.44
CA PRO A 363 -2.45 -15.37 -6.09
C PRO A 363 -0.99 -15.86 -6.09
N VAL A 364 -0.19 -15.32 -5.16
CA VAL A 364 1.22 -15.69 -4.96
C VAL A 364 1.46 -15.90 -3.46
N ASP A 365 2.10 -17.00 -3.09
CA ASP A 365 2.44 -17.26 -1.69
C ASP A 365 3.77 -16.56 -1.31
N MET A 366 3.68 -15.26 -1.03
CA MET A 366 4.81 -14.46 -0.55
C MET A 366 5.24 -14.80 0.88
N PHE A 367 4.33 -15.35 1.69
CA PHE A 367 4.52 -15.56 3.12
C PHE A 367 4.13 -16.97 3.54
N PRO A 368 4.86 -18.03 3.11
CA PRO A 368 4.64 -19.39 3.57
C PRO A 368 4.46 -19.49 5.09
N HIS A 369 3.68 -20.44 5.56
CA HIS A 369 3.31 -20.68 6.95
C HIS A 369 2.40 -19.64 7.60
N THR A 370 2.13 -18.51 6.95
CA THR A 370 1.16 -17.49 7.41
C THR A 370 -0.13 -17.56 6.60
N GLU A 371 -1.19 -16.96 7.10
CA GLU A 371 -2.48 -16.85 6.37
C GLU A 371 -2.48 -15.81 5.24
N HIS A 372 -1.43 -15.00 5.15
CA HIS A 372 -1.34 -13.93 4.15
C HIS A 372 -1.15 -14.48 2.74
N VAL A 373 -1.82 -13.85 1.78
CA VAL A 373 -1.70 -14.13 0.36
C VAL A 373 -1.56 -12.82 -0.41
N GLU A 374 -0.56 -12.76 -1.27
CA GLU A 374 -0.44 -11.69 -2.26
C GLU A 374 -1.28 -12.04 -3.48
N THR A 375 -1.83 -11.04 -4.16
CA THR A 375 -2.57 -11.26 -5.40
C THR A 375 -2.25 -10.18 -6.40
N VAL A 376 -1.86 -10.56 -7.61
CA VAL A 376 -1.71 -9.66 -8.75
C VAL A 376 -3.00 -9.70 -9.56
N VAL A 377 -3.56 -8.53 -9.86
CA VAL A 377 -4.78 -8.40 -10.66
C VAL A 377 -4.53 -7.51 -11.85
N LEU A 378 -4.89 -7.99 -13.03
CA LEU A 378 -4.97 -7.18 -14.24
C LEU A 378 -6.39 -6.68 -14.44
N LEU A 379 -6.53 -5.37 -14.55
CA LEU A 379 -7.77 -4.74 -15.00
C LEU A 379 -7.52 -4.03 -16.32
N SER A 380 -8.50 -4.13 -17.26
CA SER A 380 -8.53 -3.33 -18.47
C SER A 380 -9.66 -2.32 -18.42
N HIS A 381 -9.42 -1.14 -18.98
CA HIS A 381 -10.48 -0.17 -19.17
C HIS A 381 -11.48 -0.72 -20.20
N LYS A 382 -12.76 -0.74 -19.85
CA LYS A 382 -13.81 -1.09 -20.80
C LYS A 382 -13.78 -0.07 -21.91
N LYS A 383 -13.31 -0.45 -23.10
CA LYS A 383 -13.62 0.34 -24.30
C LYS A 383 -15.13 0.38 -24.37
N PRO A 384 -15.75 1.53 -24.69
CA PRO A 384 -17.19 1.54 -24.90
C PRO A 384 -17.51 0.44 -25.93
N ASP A 385 -18.19 -0.62 -25.48
CA ASP A 385 -18.82 -1.60 -26.37
C ASP A 385 -19.93 -0.84 -27.09
N GLY A 386 -19.59 -0.27 -28.24
CA GLY A 386 -20.61 0.47 -28.92
C GLY A 386 -20.05 1.27 -30.07
N HIS A 387 -19.78 0.63 -31.15
CA HIS A 387 -20.38 1.15 -32.36
C HIS A 387 -21.91 1.11 -32.10
N ILE A 388 -22.51 2.25 -31.75
CA ILE A 388 -23.94 2.43 -31.98
C ILE A 388 -24.05 2.35 -33.50
N ASN A 389 -24.34 1.18 -34.03
CA ASN A 389 -24.80 1.02 -35.40
C ASN A 389 -26.15 1.71 -35.46
N VAL A 390 -26.14 3.03 -35.64
CA VAL A 390 -27.33 3.76 -36.05
C VAL A 390 -27.55 3.34 -37.51
N LYS A 391 -28.40 2.35 -37.69
CA LYS A 391 -28.94 2.04 -39.00
C LYS A 391 -29.87 3.20 -39.35
N VAL A 392 -29.29 4.21 -40.01
CA VAL A 392 -30.11 5.28 -40.60
C VAL A 392 -30.72 4.68 -41.86
N GLU A 393 -31.94 4.19 -41.78
CA GLU A 393 -32.74 3.86 -42.97
C GLU A 393 -33.17 5.20 -43.57
N PHE A 394 -32.51 5.60 -44.65
CA PHE A 394 -32.98 6.67 -45.50
C PHE A 394 -34.19 6.12 -46.29
N GLY A 395 -35.39 6.29 -45.72
CA GLY A 395 -36.60 6.05 -46.47
C GLY A 395 -36.73 7.12 -47.55
N GLU A 396 -36.95 6.69 -48.79
CA GLU A 396 -37.47 7.56 -49.86
C GLU A 396 -38.92 7.92 -49.51
N GLY A 397 -39.08 9.03 -48.75
CA GLY A 397 -40.35 9.60 -48.34
C GLY A 397 -40.19 11.05 -47.96
N GLU A 398 -40.99 11.91 -48.51
CA GLU A 398 -41.03 13.37 -48.30
C GLU A 398 -41.03 13.72 -46.81
N GLY A 399 -39.90 14.22 -46.28
CA GLY A 399 -39.72 14.65 -44.89
C GLY A 399 -38.27 14.88 -44.53
N LYS A 400 -37.54 15.68 -45.31
CA LYS A 400 -36.19 16.12 -44.94
C LYS A 400 -36.24 16.93 -43.64
N VAL A 401 -35.75 16.36 -42.53
CA VAL A 401 -35.40 17.18 -41.36
C VAL A 401 -34.08 17.88 -41.72
N PRO A 402 -34.07 19.23 -41.85
CA PRO A 402 -32.86 19.94 -42.22
C PRO A 402 -31.79 19.74 -41.11
N LEU A 403 -30.55 19.46 -41.52
CA LEU A 403 -29.39 19.33 -40.63
C LEU A 403 -29.21 20.55 -39.70
N ASP A 404 -29.65 21.72 -40.14
CA ASP A 404 -29.63 22.96 -39.36
C ASP A 404 -30.51 22.92 -38.11
N ASN A 405 -31.54 22.10 -38.06
CA ASN A 405 -32.38 21.91 -36.86
C ASN A 405 -31.75 20.99 -35.80
N ILE A 406 -30.85 20.11 -36.20
CA ILE A 406 -30.12 19.23 -35.28
C ILE A 406 -28.97 20.06 -34.63
N ALA A 407 -28.29 20.87 -35.43
CA ALA A 407 -27.25 21.78 -34.90
C ALA A 407 -27.83 22.83 -33.92
N LYS A 408 -28.97 23.47 -34.28
CA LYS A 408 -29.66 24.38 -33.36
C LYS A 408 -30.14 23.71 -32.06
N ARG A 409 -30.64 22.51 -32.09
CA ARG A 409 -31.03 21.76 -30.88
C ARG A 409 -29.84 21.31 -30.04
N ALA A 410 -28.68 21.05 -30.64
CA ALA A 410 -27.45 20.76 -29.92
C ALA A 410 -26.86 22.00 -29.25
N GLU A 411 -27.00 23.20 -29.86
CA GLU A 411 -26.59 24.46 -29.25
C GLU A 411 -27.54 24.93 -28.11
N GLU A 412 -28.81 24.54 -28.15
CA GLU A 412 -29.79 24.81 -27.09
C GLU A 412 -29.71 23.86 -25.92
N TYR A 413 -29.02 22.71 -26.03
CA TYR A 413 -28.85 21.76 -24.93
C TYR A 413 -27.77 22.24 -23.97
N LYS A 414 -28.14 23.10 -23.02
CA LYS A 414 -27.32 23.35 -21.80
C LYS A 414 -27.61 22.23 -20.81
N PRO A 415 -26.61 21.42 -20.39
CA PRO A 415 -26.79 20.47 -19.32
C PRO A 415 -27.25 21.22 -18.07
N LYS A 416 -28.38 20.81 -17.45
CA LYS A 416 -28.86 21.42 -16.20
C LYS A 416 -27.77 21.30 -15.15
N GLU A 417 -27.19 22.41 -14.73
CA GLU A 417 -26.23 22.44 -13.62
C GLU A 417 -26.90 21.87 -12.37
N ARG A 418 -26.19 20.96 -11.70
CA ARG A 418 -26.69 20.30 -10.49
C ARG A 418 -26.71 21.32 -9.35
N VAL A 419 -27.91 21.67 -8.89
CA VAL A 419 -28.08 22.68 -7.83
C VAL A 419 -27.48 22.19 -6.51
N THR A 420 -26.47 22.91 -6.03
CA THR A 420 -25.75 22.58 -4.79
C THR A 420 -26.33 23.35 -3.58
N TYR A 421 -26.12 22.84 -2.37
CA TYR A 421 -26.47 23.58 -1.15
C TYR A 421 -25.74 24.93 -1.04
N LYS A 422 -24.58 25.06 -1.66
CA LYS A 422 -23.84 26.32 -1.71
C LYS A 422 -24.60 27.36 -2.51
N MET A 423 -25.07 27.02 -3.69
CA MET A 423 -25.88 27.92 -4.55
C MET A 423 -27.15 28.39 -3.85
N ILE A 424 -27.87 27.48 -3.17
CA ILE A 424 -29.08 27.81 -2.41
C ILE A 424 -28.75 28.80 -1.28
N LYS A 425 -27.65 28.62 -0.56
CA LYS A 425 -27.24 29.52 0.53
C LYS A 425 -26.84 30.90 0.02
N GLU A 426 -26.08 30.97 -1.08
CA GLU A 426 -25.67 32.22 -1.70
C GLU A 426 -26.86 33.00 -2.23
N TYR A 427 -27.82 32.33 -2.85
CA TYR A 427 -29.06 32.97 -3.30
C TYR A 427 -29.87 33.58 -2.13
N ILE A 428 -30.04 32.81 -1.03
CA ILE A 428 -30.80 33.27 0.14
C ILE A 428 -30.07 34.45 0.81
N GLU A 429 -28.76 34.37 0.95
CA GLU A 429 -27.97 35.46 1.54
C GLU A 429 -28.07 36.78 0.68
N ALA A 430 -27.98 36.62 -0.63
CA ALA A 430 -28.09 37.76 -1.57
C ALA A 430 -29.51 38.36 -1.58
N LYS A 431 -30.56 37.55 -1.56
CA LYS A 431 -31.95 38.04 -1.70
C LYS A 431 -32.59 38.47 -0.38
N TYR A 432 -32.28 37.76 0.71
CA TYR A 432 -32.95 37.94 2.02
C TYR A 432 -32.03 38.53 3.10
N GLY A 433 -30.71 38.62 2.87
CA GLY A 433 -29.75 39.23 3.77
C GLY A 433 -29.40 38.37 5.03
N PHE A 434 -29.80 37.09 5.08
CA PHE A 434 -29.49 36.23 6.21
C PHE A 434 -28.93 34.87 5.75
N LYS A 435 -28.15 34.24 6.63
CA LYS A 435 -27.54 32.92 6.36
C LYS A 435 -28.43 31.78 6.82
N VAL A 436 -28.50 30.72 6.01
CA VAL A 436 -29.16 29.46 6.37
C VAL A 436 -28.14 28.33 6.53
N HIS A 437 -28.39 27.43 7.47
CA HIS A 437 -27.58 26.24 7.69
C HIS A 437 -27.97 25.13 6.73
N THR A 438 -27.01 24.32 6.27
CA THR A 438 -27.27 23.18 5.38
C THR A 438 -28.28 22.18 5.93
N ALA A 439 -28.31 22.00 7.26
CA ALA A 439 -29.28 21.15 7.94
C ALA A 439 -30.74 21.62 7.72
N TYR A 440 -30.98 22.94 7.62
CA TYR A 440 -32.32 23.50 7.39
C TYR A 440 -32.75 23.27 5.94
N ILE A 441 -31.82 23.39 4.97
CA ILE A 441 -32.11 23.07 3.56
C ILE A 441 -32.44 21.59 3.40
N ALA A 442 -31.70 20.71 4.11
CA ALA A 442 -31.95 19.29 4.11
C ALA A 442 -33.30 18.92 4.75
N GLU A 443 -33.71 19.61 5.82
CA GLU A 443 -34.99 19.42 6.48
C GLU A 443 -36.15 19.81 5.53
N VAL A 444 -36.11 21.00 4.96
CA VAL A 444 -37.14 21.48 3.99
C VAL A 444 -37.23 20.58 2.75
N LYS A 445 -36.10 20.10 2.24
CA LYS A 445 -36.12 19.15 1.11
C LYS A 445 -36.79 17.83 1.46
N ARG A 446 -36.55 17.33 2.68
CA ARG A 446 -37.16 16.10 3.19
C ARG A 446 -38.67 16.24 3.37
N ASP A 447 -39.11 17.38 3.95
CA ASP A 447 -40.52 17.70 4.10
C ASP A 447 -41.27 17.84 2.77
N LEU A 448 -40.54 18.22 1.73
CA LEU A 448 -41.07 18.31 0.36
C LEU A 448 -40.95 16.99 -0.44
N GLY A 449 -40.47 15.88 0.19
CA GLY A 449 -40.33 14.59 -0.47
C GLY A 449 -39.24 14.54 -1.55
N LEU A 450 -38.30 15.46 -1.57
CA LEU A 450 -37.23 15.53 -2.56
C LEU A 450 -36.12 14.51 -2.27
N PRO A 451 -35.47 13.94 -3.32
CA PRO A 451 -34.41 12.98 -3.12
C PRO A 451 -33.24 13.57 -2.32
N MET A 452 -32.83 12.85 -1.27
CA MET A 452 -31.73 13.19 -0.39
C MET A 452 -30.53 12.28 -0.69
N TYR A 453 -29.35 12.86 -0.63
CA TYR A 453 -28.09 12.10 -0.65
C TYR A 453 -27.50 12.18 0.74
N ASP A 454 -27.18 11.04 1.36
CA ASP A 454 -26.56 11.01 2.66
C ASP A 454 -25.16 11.67 2.60
N ALA A 455 -24.93 12.58 3.55
CA ALA A 455 -23.61 13.18 3.70
C ALA A 455 -22.66 12.13 4.31
N PRO A 456 -21.38 12.10 3.90
CA PRO A 456 -20.39 11.15 4.44
C PRO A 456 -20.23 11.18 5.97
N ASN A 457 -20.77 12.22 6.63
CA ASN A 457 -20.69 12.47 8.08
C ASN A 457 -22.07 12.39 8.78
N ALA A 458 -23.04 11.69 8.22
CA ALA A 458 -24.33 11.48 8.88
C ALA A 458 -24.15 10.59 10.12
N VAL A 459 -24.42 11.13 11.32
CA VAL A 459 -24.38 10.42 12.60
C VAL A 459 -25.81 10.01 12.96
N GLU A 460 -26.03 8.75 13.26
CA GLU A 460 -27.37 8.19 13.56
C GLU A 460 -27.97 8.74 14.88
N GLU A 461 -27.16 9.21 15.84
CA GLU A 461 -27.65 9.81 17.09
C GLU A 461 -27.03 11.19 17.36
N LEU A 462 -27.87 12.19 17.53
CA LEU A 462 -27.47 13.55 17.87
C LEU A 462 -27.40 13.74 19.38
N LYS A 463 -26.27 14.22 19.89
CA LYS A 463 -26.07 14.53 21.33
C LYS A 463 -26.84 15.73 21.83
N GLN A 464 -27.55 16.49 20.98
CA GLN A 464 -28.40 17.63 21.35
C GLN A 464 -29.64 17.72 20.43
N PRO A 465 -30.81 18.23 20.93
CA PRO A 465 -32.01 18.39 20.11
C PRO A 465 -31.79 19.38 18.95
N ARG A 466 -32.29 19.01 17.76
CA ARG A 466 -32.18 19.86 16.56
C ARG A 466 -32.96 21.15 16.72
N LYS A 467 -32.35 22.29 16.42
CA LYS A 467 -33.07 23.54 16.21
C LYS A 467 -33.75 23.50 14.84
N HIS A 468 -35.07 23.67 14.78
CA HIS A 468 -35.80 23.74 13.53
C HIS A 468 -35.65 25.14 12.89
N PRO A 469 -35.71 25.26 11.55
CA PRO A 469 -35.72 26.57 10.90
C PRO A 469 -36.98 27.35 11.25
N THR A 470 -36.84 28.67 11.33
CA THR A 470 -38.00 29.57 11.45
C THR A 470 -38.83 29.56 10.18
N VAL A 471 -40.12 29.93 10.25
CA VAL A 471 -41.01 29.99 9.08
C VAL A 471 -40.43 30.84 7.96
N GLU A 472 -39.81 31.95 8.29
CA GLU A 472 -39.13 32.83 7.33
C GLU A 472 -38.00 32.12 6.58
N LYS A 473 -37.20 31.33 7.28
CA LYS A 473 -36.11 30.54 6.65
C LYS A 473 -36.63 29.40 5.80
N VAL A 474 -37.72 28.75 6.16
CA VAL A 474 -38.40 27.74 5.39
C VAL A 474 -38.89 28.31 4.06
N GLU A 475 -39.54 29.47 4.08
CA GLU A 475 -40.06 30.12 2.85
C GLU A 475 -38.91 30.61 1.95
N ALA A 476 -37.82 31.14 2.51
CA ALA A 476 -36.64 31.53 1.73
C ALA A 476 -35.95 30.31 1.06
N ILE A 477 -35.94 29.16 1.75
CA ILE A 477 -35.40 27.91 1.16
C ILE A 477 -36.30 27.39 0.06
N LYS A 478 -37.62 27.41 0.24
CA LYS A 478 -38.58 27.02 -0.82
C LYS A 478 -38.49 27.94 -2.04
N ASP A 479 -38.35 29.23 -1.82
CA ASP A 479 -38.14 30.20 -2.90
C ASP A 479 -36.83 29.93 -3.68
N ALA A 480 -35.74 29.66 -3.00
CA ALA A 480 -34.48 29.28 -3.62
C ALA A 480 -34.62 27.96 -4.44
N LEU A 481 -35.32 26.98 -3.89
CA LEU A 481 -35.57 25.69 -4.61
C LEU A 481 -36.42 25.91 -5.88
N LYS A 482 -37.40 26.83 -5.86
CA LYS A 482 -38.16 27.23 -7.05
C LYS A 482 -37.30 27.98 -8.06
N HIS A 483 -36.48 28.93 -7.59
CA HIS A 483 -35.58 29.68 -8.45
C HIS A 483 -34.64 28.82 -9.26
N PHE A 484 -34.16 27.74 -8.63
CA PHE A 484 -33.27 26.77 -9.29
C PHE A 484 -34.02 25.59 -9.95
N GLU A 485 -35.34 25.67 -10.10
CA GLU A 485 -36.19 24.63 -10.71
C GLU A 485 -36.02 23.24 -10.08
N VAL A 486 -35.83 23.19 -8.76
CA VAL A 486 -35.74 21.94 -7.99
C VAL A 486 -37.12 21.45 -7.59
N ILE A 487 -38.10 22.38 -7.42
CA ILE A 487 -39.54 22.15 -7.14
C ILE A 487 -40.40 23.00 -8.03
#